data_8a93879abcd1491e9360c2b0dfe9c686
#
_entry.id   8a93879abcd1491e9360c2b0dfe9c686
#
_cell.length_a   1.000
_cell.length_b   1.000
_cell.length_c   1.000
_cell.angle_alpha   90.00
_cell.angle_beta   90.00
_cell.angle_gamma   90.00
#
_symmetry.space_group_name_H-M   'P 1'
#
loop_
_entity.id
_entity.type
_entity.pdbx_description
1 polymer ?
#
loop_
_entity_poly.entity_id
_entity_poly.type
_entity_poly.pdbx_seq_one_letter_code
_entity_poly.pdbx_strand_id
1 'polypeptide(L)'
;MTLKRNATTVMHAASTMKTAVLLEALRRADEGTLSLASQVPIVDCFPSALDGTPFRIELEKEADERVAPFIGKSARLDFVAREMIVRSSNLATNVMLGLCPPKDVQRFADALGAPSVKVRRMVSDEKAYAAGLSNETDAEGMAALMEAAVRSPKLSEGARRTAWEILAAQEWNDQIPAGIPKQAGAVVAHKTGSISKVQHDAAVIRLPDGREYVLVLLATDFGANEEGRARVVAATR
;
A
#
# COMPACT_ATOMS: atom_id res chain seq x y z
N MET A 1 -6.55 23.79 4.71
CA MET A 1 -5.13 24.24 4.75
C MET A 1 -4.29 23.09 4.20
N THR A 2 -3.36 23.36 3.30
CA THR A 2 -2.47 22.34 2.74
C THR A 2 -1.03 22.76 3.05
N LEU A 3 -0.25 21.87 3.66
CA LEU A 3 1.19 22.05 3.89
C LEU A 3 1.93 21.04 3.01
N LYS A 4 2.91 21.53 2.22
CA LYS A 4 3.75 20.69 1.36
C LYS A 4 5.23 21.03 1.60
N ARG A 5 6.04 19.99 1.78
CA ARG A 5 7.49 20.09 1.89
C ARG A 5 8.13 18.97 1.07
N ASN A 6 8.90 19.32 0.06
CA ASN A 6 9.55 18.37 -0.86
C ASN A 6 8.55 17.33 -1.43
N ALA A 7 7.29 17.73 -1.62
CA ALA A 7 6.18 16.81 -1.85
C ALA A 7 6.23 16.08 -3.19
N THR A 8 7.00 16.59 -4.15
CA THR A 8 7.22 16.02 -5.49
C THR A 8 8.55 15.26 -5.62
N THR A 9 9.29 15.09 -4.52
CA THR A 9 10.53 14.30 -4.54
C THR A 9 10.19 12.82 -4.71
N VAL A 10 10.61 12.27 -5.84
CA VAL A 10 10.38 10.84 -6.17
C VAL A 10 11.28 9.96 -5.30
N MET A 11 10.69 8.93 -4.70
CA MET A 11 11.35 7.96 -3.84
C MET A 11 10.89 6.55 -4.20
N HIS A 12 11.65 5.53 -3.79
CA HIS A 12 11.18 4.14 -3.83
C HIS A 12 9.92 4.01 -2.98
N ALA A 13 8.83 3.48 -3.56
CA ALA A 13 7.53 3.46 -2.88
C ALA A 13 7.47 2.52 -1.66
N ALA A 14 8.38 1.56 -1.57
CA ALA A 14 8.28 0.46 -0.62
C ALA A 14 6.85 -0.13 -0.63
N SER A 15 6.30 -0.48 0.52
CA SER A 15 4.96 -1.07 0.60
C SER A 15 3.79 -0.06 0.51
N THR A 16 4.05 1.26 0.40
CA THR A 16 2.94 2.23 0.24
C THR A 16 2.22 2.07 -1.10
N MET A 17 2.90 1.54 -2.14
CA MET A 17 2.30 1.25 -3.44
C MET A 17 1.13 0.25 -3.37
N LYS A 18 1.05 -0.57 -2.32
CA LYS A 18 -0.02 -1.55 -2.09
C LYS A 18 -1.40 -0.88 -1.96
N THR A 19 -1.42 0.40 -1.58
CA THR A 19 -2.65 1.20 -1.61
C THR A 19 -3.23 1.30 -3.02
N ALA A 20 -2.40 1.55 -4.04
CA ALA A 20 -2.86 1.58 -5.44
C ALA A 20 -3.42 0.22 -5.89
N VAL A 21 -2.78 -0.88 -5.48
CA VAL A 21 -3.24 -2.25 -5.77
C VAL A 21 -4.60 -2.53 -5.13
N LEU A 22 -4.78 -2.12 -3.86
CA LEU A 22 -6.07 -2.24 -3.17
C LEU A 22 -7.18 -1.48 -3.92
N LEU A 23 -6.92 -0.22 -4.27
CA LEU A 23 -7.93 0.62 -4.94
C LEU A 23 -8.32 0.06 -6.32
N GLU A 24 -7.36 -0.47 -7.10
CA GLU A 24 -7.67 -1.14 -8.37
C GLU A 24 -8.51 -2.40 -8.17
N ALA A 25 -8.21 -3.21 -7.15
CA ALA A 25 -8.99 -4.39 -6.83
C ALA A 25 -10.44 -4.04 -6.44
N LEU A 26 -10.63 -2.98 -5.66
CA LEU A 26 -11.96 -2.49 -5.26
C LEU A 26 -12.73 -1.92 -6.45
N ARG A 27 -12.06 -1.16 -7.36
CA ARG A 27 -12.68 -0.70 -8.60
C ARG A 27 -13.17 -1.87 -9.45
N ARG A 28 -12.35 -2.90 -9.62
CA ARG A 28 -12.74 -4.11 -10.37
C ARG A 28 -13.89 -4.86 -9.71
N ALA A 29 -13.95 -4.84 -8.38
CA ALA A 29 -15.06 -5.42 -7.65
C ALA A 29 -16.36 -4.63 -7.89
N ASP A 30 -16.30 -3.29 -7.90
CA ASP A 30 -17.43 -2.43 -8.24
C ASP A 30 -17.94 -2.67 -9.68
N GLU A 31 -17.04 -2.92 -10.62
CA GLU A 31 -17.38 -3.24 -12.02
C GLU A 31 -17.83 -4.70 -12.24
N GLY A 32 -17.77 -5.53 -11.20
CA GLY A 32 -18.13 -6.95 -11.30
C GLY A 32 -17.12 -7.81 -12.07
N THR A 33 -15.93 -7.26 -12.40
CA THR A 33 -14.85 -7.98 -13.11
C THR A 33 -13.94 -8.76 -12.16
N LEU A 34 -14.06 -8.53 -10.85
CA LEU A 34 -13.41 -9.26 -9.77
C LEU A 34 -14.41 -9.49 -8.64
N SER A 35 -14.34 -10.61 -7.94
CA SER A 35 -15.14 -10.82 -6.73
C SER A 35 -14.24 -11.04 -5.53
N LEU A 36 -14.34 -10.17 -4.54
CA LEU A 36 -13.60 -10.30 -3.29
C LEU A 36 -13.96 -11.58 -2.51
N ALA A 37 -15.12 -12.18 -2.78
CA ALA A 37 -15.54 -13.45 -2.17
C ALA A 37 -14.96 -14.68 -2.87
N SER A 38 -14.33 -14.51 -4.03
CA SER A 38 -13.76 -15.62 -4.80
C SER A 38 -12.59 -16.27 -4.08
N GLN A 39 -12.44 -17.59 -4.28
CA GLN A 39 -11.25 -18.33 -3.91
C GLN A 39 -10.17 -18.14 -4.98
N VAL A 40 -8.96 -17.78 -4.57
CA VAL A 40 -7.83 -17.58 -5.48
C VAL A 40 -6.66 -18.47 -5.06
N PRO A 41 -5.93 -19.06 -6.01
CA PRO A 41 -4.76 -19.88 -5.69
C PRO A 41 -3.66 -19.01 -5.08
N ILE A 42 -3.05 -19.50 -4.02
CA ILE A 42 -1.87 -18.88 -3.41
C ILE A 42 -0.64 -19.58 -3.94
N VAL A 43 0.15 -18.84 -4.69
CA VAL A 43 1.41 -19.31 -5.30
C VAL A 43 2.56 -18.44 -4.84
N ASP A 44 3.77 -18.98 -4.80
CA ASP A 44 5.00 -18.31 -4.37
C ASP A 44 5.98 -18.06 -5.54
N CYS A 45 5.58 -18.41 -6.76
CA CYS A 45 6.37 -18.27 -7.97
C CYS A 45 5.63 -17.36 -8.96
N PHE A 46 6.32 -16.34 -9.47
CA PHE A 46 5.74 -15.28 -10.29
C PHE A 46 6.63 -14.98 -11.50
N PRO A 47 6.07 -14.46 -12.60
CA PRO A 47 6.88 -14.03 -13.75
C PRO A 47 7.52 -12.67 -13.47
N SER A 48 8.80 -12.52 -13.84
CA SER A 48 9.48 -11.22 -13.81
C SER A 48 8.86 -10.25 -14.81
N ALA A 49 8.70 -9.00 -14.39
CA ALA A 49 8.20 -7.92 -15.26
C ALA A 49 9.17 -7.59 -16.40
N LEU A 50 10.44 -7.98 -16.28
CA LEU A 50 11.44 -7.70 -17.31
C LEU A 50 11.26 -8.59 -18.55
N ASP A 51 11.12 -9.91 -18.34
CA ASP A 51 11.17 -10.90 -19.43
C ASP A 51 10.32 -12.15 -19.21
N GLY A 52 9.49 -12.16 -18.17
CA GLY A 52 8.61 -13.28 -17.84
C GLY A 52 9.30 -14.50 -17.20
N THR A 53 10.62 -14.47 -16.98
CA THR A 53 11.29 -15.56 -16.27
C THR A 53 10.72 -15.75 -14.87
N PRO A 54 10.51 -17.01 -14.41
CA PRO A 54 9.94 -17.24 -13.09
C PRO A 54 10.93 -16.86 -11.98
N PHE A 55 10.41 -16.22 -10.93
CA PHE A 55 11.13 -16.01 -9.67
C PHE A 55 10.27 -16.45 -8.48
N ARG A 56 10.90 -16.88 -7.39
CA ARG A 56 10.22 -17.15 -6.14
C ARG A 56 10.35 -15.95 -5.22
N ILE A 57 9.25 -15.63 -4.53
CA ILE A 57 9.25 -14.59 -3.53
C ILE A 57 9.98 -15.07 -2.27
N GLU A 58 10.80 -14.21 -1.67
CA GLU A 58 11.31 -14.41 -0.32
C GLU A 58 10.23 -14.04 0.69
N LEU A 59 9.83 -15.00 1.53
CA LEU A 59 8.79 -14.80 2.53
C LEU A 59 9.34 -14.06 3.74
N GLU A 60 8.68 -12.97 4.10
CA GLU A 60 8.94 -12.25 5.34
C GLU A 60 8.13 -12.87 6.48
N LYS A 61 8.82 -13.44 7.48
CA LYS A 61 8.18 -14.22 8.54
C LYS A 61 7.01 -13.49 9.21
N GLU A 62 7.17 -12.22 9.57
CA GLU A 62 6.12 -11.47 10.25
C GLU A 62 5.00 -11.01 9.31
N ALA A 63 5.36 -10.56 8.11
CA ALA A 63 4.40 -10.05 7.14
C ALA A 63 3.60 -11.16 6.46
N ASP A 64 4.24 -12.30 6.15
CA ASP A 64 3.63 -13.37 5.35
C ASP A 64 3.10 -14.55 6.18
N GLU A 65 3.27 -14.56 7.51
CA GLU A 65 2.93 -15.68 8.37
C GLU A 65 1.49 -16.20 8.23
N ARG A 66 0.53 -15.31 7.92
CA ARG A 66 -0.89 -15.68 7.79
C ARG A 66 -1.24 -16.18 6.40
N VAL A 67 -0.50 -15.77 5.37
CA VAL A 67 -0.78 -16.14 3.97
C VAL A 67 0.04 -17.36 3.53
N ALA A 68 1.28 -17.50 3.99
CA ALA A 68 2.19 -18.58 3.63
C ALA A 68 1.61 -20.01 3.83
N PRO A 69 0.80 -20.32 4.87
CA PRO A 69 0.19 -21.63 5.03
C PRO A 69 -0.81 -22.04 3.93
N PHE A 70 -1.20 -21.10 3.08
CA PHE A 70 -2.07 -21.33 1.94
C PHE A 70 -1.31 -21.58 0.62
N ILE A 71 0.02 -21.55 0.60
CA ILE A 71 0.80 -21.87 -0.62
C ILE A 71 0.42 -23.27 -1.11
N GLY A 72 0.08 -23.38 -2.40
CA GLY A 72 -0.44 -24.60 -3.02
C GLY A 72 -1.92 -24.89 -2.75
N LYS A 73 -2.61 -23.98 -2.05
CA LYS A 73 -4.07 -24.05 -1.76
C LYS A 73 -4.74 -22.76 -2.26
N SER A 74 -6.01 -22.60 -1.94
CA SER A 74 -6.75 -21.37 -2.21
C SER A 74 -7.13 -20.65 -0.93
N ALA A 75 -7.26 -19.31 -1.02
CA ALA A 75 -7.78 -18.45 0.02
C ALA A 75 -8.79 -17.46 -0.57
N ARG A 76 -9.66 -16.88 0.26
CA ARG A 76 -10.58 -15.84 -0.18
C ARG A 76 -9.81 -14.57 -0.54
N LEU A 77 -10.22 -13.92 -1.61
CA LEU A 77 -9.54 -12.73 -2.10
C LEU A 77 -9.64 -11.53 -1.14
N ASP A 78 -10.74 -11.38 -0.41
CA ASP A 78 -10.86 -10.35 0.64
C ASP A 78 -9.84 -10.54 1.77
N PHE A 79 -9.58 -11.78 2.18
CA PHE A 79 -8.50 -12.10 3.12
C PHE A 79 -7.14 -11.70 2.53
N VAL A 80 -6.85 -12.07 1.28
CA VAL A 80 -5.58 -11.73 0.62
C VAL A 80 -5.39 -10.22 0.52
N ALA A 81 -6.44 -9.48 0.09
CA ALA A 81 -6.41 -8.02 0.01
C ALA A 81 -6.18 -7.37 1.39
N ARG A 82 -6.81 -7.92 2.43
CA ARG A 82 -6.62 -7.46 3.81
C ARG A 82 -5.18 -7.68 4.29
N GLU A 83 -4.63 -8.88 4.14
CA GLU A 83 -3.27 -9.19 4.61
C GLU A 83 -2.20 -8.41 3.82
N MET A 84 -2.42 -8.12 2.53
CA MET A 84 -1.58 -7.21 1.75
C MET A 84 -1.41 -5.84 2.42
N ILE A 85 -2.46 -5.31 3.04
CA ILE A 85 -2.44 -4.00 3.68
C ILE A 85 -2.09 -4.11 5.16
N VAL A 86 -2.83 -4.89 5.92
CA VAL A 86 -2.78 -4.93 7.40
C VAL A 86 -1.44 -5.43 7.92
N ARG A 87 -0.92 -6.49 7.32
CA ARG A 87 0.41 -7.07 7.64
C ARG A 87 1.48 -6.67 6.64
N SER A 88 1.07 -5.99 5.56
CA SER A 88 1.98 -5.67 4.46
C SER A 88 2.55 -6.92 3.75
N SER A 89 1.82 -8.04 3.72
CA SER A 89 2.27 -9.30 3.12
C SER A 89 2.73 -9.10 1.67
N ASN A 90 3.96 -9.52 1.37
CA ASN A 90 4.53 -9.46 0.03
C ASN A 90 3.97 -10.57 -0.86
N LEU A 91 3.72 -11.75 -0.29
CA LEU A 91 3.07 -12.88 -0.96
C LEU A 91 1.65 -12.48 -1.40
N ALA A 92 0.84 -11.92 -0.49
CA ALA A 92 -0.49 -11.41 -0.82
C ALA A 92 -0.42 -10.34 -1.90
N THR A 93 0.58 -9.44 -1.87
CA THR A 93 0.76 -8.40 -2.87
C THR A 93 0.96 -8.98 -4.27
N ASN A 94 1.83 -9.99 -4.41
CA ASN A 94 2.10 -10.59 -5.71
C ASN A 94 0.92 -11.41 -6.22
N VAL A 95 0.17 -12.08 -5.35
CA VAL A 95 -1.11 -12.72 -5.73
C VAL A 95 -2.10 -11.67 -6.24
N MET A 96 -2.24 -10.54 -5.55
CA MET A 96 -3.11 -9.44 -5.99
C MET A 96 -2.64 -8.83 -7.33
N LEU A 97 -1.34 -8.63 -7.54
CA LEU A 97 -0.78 -8.12 -8.80
C LEU A 97 -0.92 -9.13 -9.96
N GLY A 98 -1.04 -10.42 -9.68
CA GLY A 98 -1.43 -11.43 -10.66
C GLY A 98 -2.86 -11.25 -11.17
N LEU A 99 -3.76 -10.76 -10.32
CA LEU A 99 -5.16 -10.47 -10.65
C LEU A 99 -5.37 -9.04 -11.15
N CYS A 100 -4.61 -8.09 -10.62
CA CYS A 100 -4.62 -6.67 -10.96
C CYS A 100 -3.23 -6.29 -11.52
N PRO A 101 -2.95 -6.55 -12.81
CA PRO A 101 -1.62 -6.36 -13.37
C PRO A 101 -1.09 -4.93 -13.16
N PRO A 102 0.23 -4.74 -12.98
CA PRO A 102 0.84 -3.44 -12.72
C PRO A 102 0.39 -2.32 -13.66
N LYS A 103 0.23 -2.62 -14.96
CA LYS A 103 -0.26 -1.65 -15.97
C LYS A 103 -1.67 -1.13 -15.69
N ASP A 104 -2.54 -1.97 -15.13
CA ASP A 104 -3.92 -1.60 -14.82
C ASP A 104 -3.99 -0.82 -13.51
N VAL A 105 -3.19 -1.24 -12.52
CA VAL A 105 -2.98 -0.48 -11.27
C VAL A 105 -2.45 0.92 -11.59
N GLN A 106 -1.45 1.04 -12.47
CA GLN A 106 -0.90 2.33 -12.90
C GLN A 106 -1.95 3.21 -13.58
N ARG A 107 -2.71 2.63 -14.52
CA ARG A 107 -3.77 3.36 -15.22
C ARG A 107 -4.81 3.92 -14.26
N PHE A 108 -5.20 3.14 -13.25
CA PHE A 108 -6.15 3.62 -12.27
C PHE A 108 -5.55 4.65 -11.31
N ALA A 109 -4.30 4.49 -10.88
CA ALA A 109 -3.59 5.50 -10.09
C ALA A 109 -3.52 6.85 -10.86
N ASP A 110 -3.20 6.83 -12.15
CA ASP A 110 -3.20 8.01 -13.00
C ASP A 110 -4.60 8.66 -13.04
N ALA A 111 -5.65 7.85 -13.19
CA ALA A 111 -7.04 8.32 -13.19
C ALA A 111 -7.49 8.89 -11.84
N LEU A 112 -6.87 8.48 -10.74
CA LEU A 112 -7.09 9.02 -9.39
C LEU A 112 -6.27 10.28 -9.10
N GLY A 113 -5.47 10.78 -10.06
CA GLY A 113 -4.64 11.96 -9.89
C GLY A 113 -3.30 11.68 -9.20
N ALA A 114 -2.84 10.43 -9.23
CA ALA A 114 -1.58 9.99 -8.64
C ALA A 114 -0.56 9.48 -9.68
N PRO A 115 -0.22 10.26 -10.72
CA PRO A 115 0.65 9.78 -11.81
C PRO A 115 2.10 9.55 -11.37
N SER A 116 2.53 10.09 -10.24
CA SER A 116 3.86 9.88 -9.66
C SER A 116 3.98 8.54 -8.92
N VAL A 117 2.87 7.90 -8.56
CA VAL A 117 2.88 6.54 -8.02
C VAL A 117 3.09 5.57 -9.18
N LYS A 118 4.24 4.91 -9.20
CA LYS A 118 4.62 3.95 -10.24
C LYS A 118 4.60 2.53 -9.69
N VAL A 119 3.75 1.69 -10.28
CA VAL A 119 3.72 0.25 -10.01
C VAL A 119 4.16 -0.46 -11.27
N ARG A 120 5.43 -0.87 -11.32
CA ARG A 120 6.07 -1.42 -12.52
C ARG A 120 6.38 -2.90 -12.43
N ARG A 121 6.55 -3.42 -11.21
CA ARG A 121 6.95 -4.79 -10.96
C ARG A 121 6.29 -5.38 -9.71
N MET A 122 6.33 -6.68 -9.61
CA MET A 122 5.99 -7.41 -8.39
C MET A 122 7.05 -7.19 -7.30
N VAL A 123 6.71 -7.48 -6.06
CA VAL A 123 7.65 -7.42 -4.93
C VAL A 123 8.65 -8.57 -5.06
N SER A 124 9.90 -8.32 -4.68
CA SER A 124 11.03 -9.27 -4.81
C SER A 124 11.38 -9.70 -6.25
N ASP A 125 10.93 -8.95 -7.26
CA ASP A 125 11.42 -9.11 -8.64
C ASP A 125 12.76 -8.35 -8.79
N GLU A 126 13.84 -8.97 -8.27
CA GLU A 126 15.16 -8.34 -8.24
C GLU A 126 15.72 -8.11 -9.63
N LYS A 127 15.38 -8.98 -10.61
CA LYS A 127 15.82 -8.85 -12.00
C LYS A 127 15.23 -7.59 -12.64
N ALA A 128 13.94 -7.36 -12.47
CA ALA A 128 13.29 -6.15 -12.96
C ALA A 128 13.79 -4.91 -12.22
N TYR A 129 14.02 -5.00 -10.91
CA TYR A 129 14.59 -3.91 -10.12
C TYR A 129 15.99 -3.50 -10.63
N ALA A 130 16.88 -4.47 -10.82
CA ALA A 130 18.23 -4.22 -11.37
C ALA A 130 18.22 -3.61 -12.77
N ALA A 131 17.17 -3.86 -13.55
CA ALA A 131 16.93 -3.22 -14.85
C ALA A 131 16.27 -1.83 -14.78
N GLY A 132 16.09 -1.26 -13.57
CA GLY A 132 15.52 0.07 -13.37
C GLY A 132 13.99 0.13 -13.28
N LEU A 133 13.30 -1.03 -13.25
CA LEU A 133 11.85 -1.09 -13.06
C LEU A 133 11.49 -0.95 -11.57
N SER A 134 11.78 0.20 -10.98
CA SER A 134 11.45 0.48 -9.57
C SER A 134 9.98 0.86 -9.40
N ASN A 135 9.37 0.43 -8.30
CA ASN A 135 8.10 0.99 -7.84
C ASN A 135 8.41 2.29 -7.09
N GLU A 136 7.82 3.39 -7.52
CA GLU A 136 8.16 4.74 -7.08
C GLU A 136 6.92 5.50 -6.63
N THR A 137 7.14 6.52 -5.81
CA THR A 137 6.11 7.46 -5.39
C THR A 137 6.73 8.80 -4.98
N ASP A 138 5.87 9.79 -4.84
CA ASP A 138 6.11 11.02 -4.09
C ASP A 138 4.97 11.27 -3.10
N ALA A 139 5.11 12.27 -2.24
CA ALA A 139 4.10 12.54 -1.21
C ALA A 139 2.78 13.08 -1.80
N GLU A 140 2.82 13.78 -2.93
CA GLU A 140 1.60 14.26 -3.59
C GLU A 140 0.78 13.10 -4.18
N GLY A 141 1.41 12.19 -4.89
CA GLY A 141 0.74 11.02 -5.44
C GLY A 141 0.17 10.10 -4.36
N MET A 142 0.92 9.87 -3.28
CA MET A 142 0.40 9.10 -2.14
C MET A 142 -0.77 9.82 -1.46
N ALA A 143 -0.72 11.15 -1.31
CA ALA A 143 -1.83 11.91 -0.75
C ALA A 143 -3.09 11.80 -1.62
N ALA A 144 -2.93 11.86 -2.95
CA ALA A 144 -4.04 11.67 -3.88
C ALA A 144 -4.66 10.27 -3.76
N LEU A 145 -3.85 9.20 -3.62
CA LEU A 145 -4.37 7.84 -3.39
C LEU A 145 -5.11 7.70 -2.07
N MET A 146 -4.56 8.27 -0.98
CA MET A 146 -5.19 8.21 0.34
C MET A 146 -6.51 8.99 0.35
N GLU A 147 -6.56 10.15 -0.29
CA GLU A 147 -7.81 10.91 -0.48
C GLU A 147 -8.81 10.12 -1.34
N ALA A 148 -8.35 9.51 -2.43
CA ALA A 148 -9.19 8.70 -3.30
C ALA A 148 -9.81 7.50 -2.57
N ALA A 149 -9.07 6.87 -1.66
CA ALA A 149 -9.56 5.74 -0.86
C ALA A 149 -10.84 6.07 -0.07
N VAL A 150 -11.07 7.34 0.27
CA VAL A 150 -12.21 7.76 1.10
C VAL A 150 -13.20 8.69 0.39
N ARG A 151 -12.79 9.36 -0.71
CA ARG A 151 -13.60 10.40 -1.34
C ARG A 151 -13.81 10.27 -2.86
N SER A 152 -13.05 9.40 -3.55
CA SER A 152 -13.13 9.35 -5.00
C SER A 152 -14.51 8.92 -5.50
N PRO A 153 -15.11 9.65 -6.45
CA PRO A 153 -16.33 9.22 -7.11
C PRO A 153 -16.12 8.05 -8.09
N LYS A 154 -14.86 7.67 -8.36
CA LYS A 154 -14.50 6.51 -9.19
C LYS A 154 -14.57 5.18 -8.44
N LEU A 155 -14.89 5.22 -7.15
CA LEU A 155 -15.15 4.07 -6.28
C LEU A 155 -16.54 4.23 -5.69
N SER A 156 -17.30 3.14 -5.59
CA SER A 156 -18.59 3.13 -4.90
C SER A 156 -18.41 3.48 -3.41
N GLU A 157 -19.49 3.83 -2.74
CA GLU A 157 -19.47 4.04 -1.29
C GLU A 157 -19.03 2.76 -0.56
N GLY A 158 -19.48 1.59 -1.03
CA GLY A 158 -19.08 0.28 -0.50
C GLY A 158 -17.58 0.05 -0.62
N ALA A 159 -16.99 0.34 -1.79
CA ALA A 159 -15.55 0.21 -2.02
C ALA A 159 -14.74 1.17 -1.13
N ARG A 160 -15.15 2.43 -1.00
CA ARG A 160 -14.49 3.40 -0.10
C ARG A 160 -14.58 2.97 1.38
N ARG A 161 -15.73 2.45 1.81
CA ARG A 161 -15.88 1.89 3.16
C ARG A 161 -14.94 0.71 3.38
N THR A 162 -14.87 -0.23 2.43
CA THR A 162 -13.94 -1.38 2.49
C THR A 162 -12.47 -0.92 2.52
N ALA A 163 -12.10 0.07 1.70
CA ALA A 163 -10.75 0.64 1.72
C ALA A 163 -10.41 1.23 3.10
N TRP A 164 -11.32 2.03 3.66
CA TRP A 164 -11.19 2.60 5.00
C TRP A 164 -11.01 1.52 6.07
N GLU A 165 -11.90 0.52 6.09
CA GLU A 165 -11.87 -0.57 7.08
C GLU A 165 -10.56 -1.37 7.03
N ILE A 166 -10.06 -1.66 5.83
CA ILE A 166 -8.81 -2.38 5.63
C ILE A 166 -7.61 -1.53 6.08
N LEU A 167 -7.55 -0.24 5.68
CA LEU A 167 -6.48 0.67 6.04
C LEU A 167 -6.48 1.00 7.55
N ALA A 168 -7.65 1.14 8.17
CA ALA A 168 -7.79 1.38 9.61
C ALA A 168 -7.42 0.15 10.47
N ALA A 169 -7.39 -1.03 9.87
CA ALA A 169 -6.98 -2.26 10.53
C ALA A 169 -5.47 -2.51 10.47
N GLN A 170 -4.67 -1.56 10.02
CA GLN A 170 -3.20 -1.66 9.98
C GLN A 170 -2.63 -2.05 11.34
N GLU A 171 -1.71 -3.02 11.36
CA GLU A 171 -1.09 -3.52 12.60
C GLU A 171 0.26 -2.86 12.91
N TRP A 172 0.93 -2.27 11.91
CA TRP A 172 2.21 -1.56 12.09
C TRP A 172 1.98 -0.09 12.45
N ASN A 173 1.80 0.19 13.76
CA ASN A 173 1.36 1.49 14.28
C ASN A 173 2.51 2.33 14.88
N ASP A 174 3.75 2.05 14.52
CA ASP A 174 4.96 2.63 15.08
C ASP A 174 5.46 3.91 14.35
N GLN A 175 4.66 4.46 13.43
CA GLN A 175 4.98 5.66 12.64
C GLN A 175 3.95 6.77 12.88
N ILE A 176 3.11 7.16 11.90
CA ILE A 176 2.11 8.24 12.06
C ILE A 176 1.24 8.01 13.31
N PRO A 177 0.64 6.83 13.57
CA PRO A 177 -0.17 6.64 14.77
C PRO A 177 0.59 6.89 16.07
N ALA A 178 1.87 6.53 16.13
CA ALA A 178 2.71 6.75 17.32
C ALA A 178 3.01 8.25 17.58
N GLY A 179 2.88 9.10 16.57
CA GLY A 179 3.05 10.55 16.68
C GLY A 179 1.79 11.28 17.16
N ILE A 180 0.61 10.66 17.00
CA ILE A 180 -0.67 11.28 17.36
C ILE A 180 -0.94 11.09 18.86
N PRO A 181 -1.22 12.15 19.63
CA PRO A 181 -1.58 12.03 21.03
C PRO A 181 -2.82 11.15 21.23
N LYS A 182 -2.75 10.16 22.12
CA LYS A 182 -3.88 9.22 22.39
C LYS A 182 -5.18 9.93 22.77
N GLN A 183 -5.08 11.05 23.52
CA GLN A 183 -6.22 11.87 23.93
C GLN A 183 -6.92 12.56 22.76
N ALA A 184 -6.30 12.61 21.58
CA ALA A 184 -6.96 13.14 20.38
C ALA A 184 -8.13 12.25 19.91
N GLY A 185 -8.18 10.98 20.34
CA GLY A 185 -9.23 10.03 19.97
C GLY A 185 -9.33 9.79 18.45
N ALA A 186 -8.24 10.04 17.71
CA ALA A 186 -8.21 9.92 16.27
C ALA A 186 -8.22 8.46 15.81
N VAL A 187 -8.92 8.18 14.72
CA VAL A 187 -8.81 6.92 13.99
C VAL A 187 -7.88 7.15 12.80
N VAL A 188 -6.88 6.30 12.64
CA VAL A 188 -5.87 6.39 11.59
C VAL A 188 -6.03 5.21 10.64
N ALA A 189 -6.41 5.50 9.40
CA ALA A 189 -6.43 4.53 8.31
C ALA A 189 -5.17 4.76 7.47
N HIS A 190 -4.21 3.81 7.46
CA HIS A 190 -2.90 4.10 6.90
C HIS A 190 -2.22 2.89 6.26
N LYS A 191 -1.16 3.18 5.48
CA LYS A 191 -0.25 2.18 4.92
C LYS A 191 1.19 2.58 5.11
N THR A 192 1.92 1.75 5.85
CA THR A 192 3.36 1.87 6.03
C THR A 192 4.15 1.36 4.82
N GLY A 193 5.38 1.85 4.66
CA GLY A 193 6.34 1.33 3.69
C GLY A 193 7.74 1.33 4.30
N SER A 194 8.34 0.15 4.45
CA SER A 194 9.66 -0.02 5.05
C SER A 194 10.55 -0.90 4.19
N ILE A 195 11.72 -0.44 3.88
CA ILE A 195 12.89 -1.20 3.40
C ILE A 195 14.14 -0.57 4.01
N SER A 196 15.32 -1.12 3.72
CA SER A 196 16.57 -0.51 4.20
C SER A 196 16.64 0.98 3.83
N LYS A 197 16.86 1.84 4.81
CA LYS A 197 16.97 3.31 4.67
C LYS A 197 15.73 4.02 4.11
N VAL A 198 14.57 3.38 4.12
CA VAL A 198 13.28 3.96 3.69
C VAL A 198 12.23 3.66 4.74
N GLN A 199 11.60 4.70 5.27
CA GLN A 199 10.45 4.59 6.18
C GLN A 199 9.37 5.57 5.74
N HIS A 200 8.24 5.04 5.35
CA HIS A 200 7.10 5.78 4.82
C HIS A 200 5.85 5.46 5.60
N ASP A 201 4.99 6.45 5.75
CA ASP A 201 3.62 6.21 6.18
C ASP A 201 2.69 7.21 5.49
N ALA A 202 1.55 6.72 5.00
CA ALA A 202 0.52 7.51 4.35
C ALA A 202 -0.82 7.21 5.00
N ALA A 203 -1.51 8.23 5.50
CA ALA A 203 -2.68 8.09 6.35
C ALA A 203 -3.82 9.02 5.96
N VAL A 204 -5.05 8.53 6.16
CA VAL A 204 -6.24 9.36 6.40
C VAL A 204 -6.52 9.32 7.90
N ILE A 205 -6.62 10.47 8.52
CA ILE A 205 -6.82 10.63 9.94
C ILE A 205 -8.19 11.27 10.18
N ARG A 206 -9.04 10.60 10.95
CA ARG A 206 -10.38 11.08 11.31
C ARG A 206 -10.44 11.42 12.79
N LEU A 207 -10.83 12.64 13.10
CA LEU A 207 -11.01 13.14 14.47
C LEU A 207 -12.43 12.85 14.97
N PRO A 208 -12.66 12.81 16.31
CA PRO A 208 -13.97 12.58 16.88
C PRO A 208 -15.03 13.61 16.50
N ASP A 209 -14.62 14.84 16.18
CA ASP A 209 -15.52 15.91 15.72
C ASP A 209 -15.89 15.84 14.22
N GLY A 210 -15.46 14.77 13.53
CA GLY A 210 -15.73 14.53 12.13
C GLY A 210 -14.76 15.19 11.15
N ARG A 211 -13.81 16.00 11.61
CA ARG A 211 -12.74 16.51 10.74
C ARG A 211 -11.86 15.36 10.28
N GLU A 212 -11.47 15.44 9.01
CA GLU A 212 -10.63 14.43 8.36
C GLU A 212 -9.53 15.11 7.55
N TYR A 213 -8.32 14.60 7.65
CA TYR A 213 -7.19 15.08 6.86
C TYR A 213 -6.30 13.93 6.41
N VAL A 214 -5.56 14.17 5.32
CA VAL A 214 -4.54 13.27 4.80
C VAL A 214 -3.18 13.73 5.28
N LEU A 215 -2.37 12.81 5.78
CA LEU A 215 -0.98 13.02 6.16
C LEU A 215 -0.10 11.98 5.45
N VAL A 216 0.91 12.45 4.73
CA VAL A 216 1.91 11.58 4.08
C VAL A 216 3.29 12.02 4.51
N LEU A 217 4.05 11.08 5.05
CA LEU A 217 5.43 11.28 5.49
C LEU A 217 6.31 10.23 4.82
N LEU A 218 7.17 10.68 3.92
CA LEU A 218 8.15 9.85 3.22
C LEU A 218 9.54 10.22 3.71
N ALA A 219 10.26 9.25 4.27
CA ALA A 219 11.59 9.46 4.83
C ALA A 219 12.60 8.48 4.21
N THR A 220 13.77 9.00 3.86
CA THR A 220 14.89 8.25 3.29
C THR A 220 16.23 8.80 3.80
N ASP A 221 17.33 8.14 3.47
CA ASP A 221 18.71 8.57 3.74
C ASP A 221 19.04 8.75 5.23
N PHE A 222 18.64 7.82 6.04
CA PHE A 222 19.01 7.74 7.46
C PHE A 222 19.88 6.51 7.75
N GLY A 223 20.57 6.51 8.90
CA GLY A 223 21.53 5.47 9.27
C GLY A 223 20.87 4.12 9.57
N ALA A 224 19.77 4.12 10.31
CA ALA A 224 19.02 2.93 10.70
C ALA A 224 17.50 3.16 10.61
N ASN A 225 16.74 2.09 10.45
CA ASN A 225 15.27 2.19 10.30
C ASN A 225 14.58 2.80 11.53
N GLU A 226 15.13 2.62 12.73
CA GLU A 226 14.66 3.25 13.97
C GLU A 226 14.74 4.78 13.89
N GLU A 227 15.81 5.32 13.31
CA GLU A 227 15.96 6.78 13.08
C GLU A 227 14.88 7.27 12.11
N GLY A 228 14.65 6.53 11.02
CA GLY A 228 13.60 6.87 10.05
C GLY A 228 12.21 6.90 10.69
N ARG A 229 11.86 5.89 11.49
CA ARG A 229 10.59 5.86 12.25
C ARG A 229 10.49 7.04 13.21
N ALA A 230 11.55 7.32 13.95
CA ALA A 230 11.57 8.46 14.87
C ALA A 230 11.36 9.80 14.16
N ARG A 231 11.89 9.97 12.95
CA ARG A 231 11.65 11.18 12.11
C ARG A 231 10.18 11.29 11.68
N VAL A 232 9.55 10.18 11.26
CA VAL A 232 8.13 10.15 10.90
C VAL A 232 7.27 10.52 12.12
N VAL A 233 7.52 9.89 13.27
CA VAL A 233 6.81 10.21 14.53
C VAL A 233 6.96 11.67 14.92
N ALA A 234 8.19 12.21 14.84
CA ALA A 234 8.44 13.62 15.19
C ALA A 234 7.74 14.60 14.23
N ALA A 235 7.67 14.26 12.93
CA ALA A 235 6.99 15.10 11.94
C ALA A 235 5.45 15.03 12.04
N THR A 236 4.91 14.05 12.75
CA THR A 236 3.46 13.89 12.99
C THR A 236 2.98 14.78 14.15
N ARG A 237 3.85 15.14 15.09
CA ARG A 237 3.57 15.97 16.28
C ARG A 237 3.47 17.46 15.94
#